data_00c95f7e997d21c4f18f581144c3f13a
#
_entry.id   00c95f7e997d21c4f18f581144c3f13a
#
_cell.length_a   1.000
_cell.length_b   1.000
_cell.length_c   1.000
_cell.angle_alpha   90.00
_cell.angle_beta   90.00
_cell.angle_gamma   90.00
#
_symmetry.space_group_name_H-M   'P 1'
#
loop_
_entity.id
_entity.type
_entity.pdbx_description
1 polymer ?
#
loop_
_entity_poly.entity_id
_entity_poly.type
_entity_poly.pdbx_seq_one_letter_code
_entity_poly.pdbx_strand_id
1 'polypeptide(L)'
;MKKVCLLLRCSTTHQDYEYQRNMLTDICQRNSWTIVHTVENKVSGAKKNEERQEIIELIDYVKNNEVDLVVASEVSRLGRDTLEALKTIEILNEHKVNLYFANYGIETLLPDKSVNPIARLILTICLEISAYERNLLKFRMSEGYRNYLLRRQSNPELRLGRQGYKKDEESYRKDYAHELSLLRKGISMRNVQKLTGTSLGTLQKIKQYL
;
A
#
# COMPACT_ATOMS: atom_id res chain seq x y z
N MET A 1 27.18 12.37 11.96
CA MET A 1 26.27 11.30 11.49
C MET A 1 25.12 11.98 10.78
N LYS A 2 24.67 11.48 9.59
CA LYS A 2 23.50 12.06 8.89
C LYS A 2 22.23 11.77 9.68
N LYS A 3 21.38 12.78 9.91
CA LYS A 3 20.05 12.66 10.50
C LYS A 3 19.07 12.28 9.42
N VAL A 4 18.40 11.12 9.58
CA VAL A 4 17.58 10.50 8.54
C VAL A 4 16.12 10.44 8.95
N CYS A 5 15.22 10.82 8.03
CA CYS A 5 13.80 10.52 8.09
C CYS A 5 13.46 9.35 7.15
N LEU A 6 12.80 8.32 7.65
CA LEU A 6 12.30 7.22 6.83
C LEU A 6 10.90 7.54 6.29
N LEU A 7 10.67 7.26 5.01
CA LEU A 7 9.34 7.31 4.39
C LEU A 7 8.88 5.89 4.04
N LEU A 8 7.88 5.41 4.78
CA LEU A 8 7.29 4.09 4.62
C LEU A 8 5.86 4.20 4.12
N ARG A 9 5.51 3.38 3.12
CA ARG A 9 4.14 3.28 2.61
C ARG A 9 3.79 1.86 2.24
N CYS A 10 2.77 1.31 2.87
CA CYS A 10 2.26 -0.02 2.57
C CYS A 10 0.79 0.03 2.17
N SER A 11 0.43 -0.77 1.15
CA SER A 11 -0.92 -0.76 0.61
C SER A 11 -1.91 -1.59 1.41
N THR A 12 -1.55 -2.72 2.07
CA THR A 12 -2.56 -3.58 2.75
C THR A 12 -2.01 -4.65 3.69
N THR A 13 -0.78 -5.09 3.63
CA THR A 13 -0.30 -6.20 4.45
C THR A 13 0.76 -5.76 5.46
N HIS A 14 0.60 -6.22 6.71
CA HIS A 14 1.56 -5.97 7.80
C HIS A 14 2.97 -6.49 7.45
N GLN A 15 3.05 -7.58 6.70
CA GLN A 15 4.32 -8.18 6.26
C GLN A 15 5.12 -7.27 5.30
N ASP A 16 4.47 -6.61 4.33
CA ASP A 16 5.13 -5.69 3.39
C ASP A 16 5.71 -4.47 4.10
N TYR A 17 5.01 -4.00 5.14
CA TYR A 17 5.45 -2.88 5.96
C TYR A 17 6.71 -3.22 6.76
N GLU A 18 6.70 -4.34 7.49
CA GLU A 18 7.85 -4.75 8.30
C GLU A 18 9.08 -5.05 7.43
N TYR A 19 8.88 -5.71 6.30
CA TYR A 19 9.95 -5.94 5.34
C TYR A 19 10.60 -4.62 4.89
N GLN A 20 9.78 -3.64 4.47
CA GLN A 20 10.26 -2.34 4.03
C GLN A 20 10.99 -1.59 5.15
N ARG A 21 10.44 -1.59 6.36
CA ARG A 21 11.04 -0.95 7.54
C ARG A 21 12.40 -1.56 7.86
N ASN A 22 12.48 -2.89 7.92
CA ASN A 22 13.73 -3.60 8.22
C ASN A 22 14.80 -3.32 7.16
N MET A 23 14.44 -3.41 5.88
CA MET A 23 15.34 -3.11 4.77
C MET A 23 15.93 -1.70 4.86
N LEU A 24 15.09 -0.67 5.09
CA LEU A 24 15.57 0.71 5.19
C LEU A 24 16.37 0.96 6.47
N THR A 25 16.01 0.31 7.58
CA THR A 25 16.77 0.38 8.83
C THR A 25 18.16 -0.23 8.67
N ASP A 26 18.27 -1.38 8.02
CA ASP A 26 19.56 -2.03 7.73
C ASP A 26 20.48 -1.15 6.87
N ILE A 27 19.90 -0.47 5.86
CA ILE A 27 20.65 0.49 5.05
C ILE A 27 21.17 1.65 5.91
N CYS A 28 20.36 2.20 6.79
CA CYS A 28 20.77 3.27 7.69
C CYS A 28 21.89 2.81 8.62
N GLN A 29 21.80 1.61 9.19
CA GLN A 29 22.84 1.04 10.06
C GLN A 29 24.16 0.86 9.34
N ARG A 30 24.15 0.24 8.14
CA ARG A 30 25.36 0.02 7.31
C ARG A 30 26.07 1.33 6.95
N ASN A 31 25.32 2.41 6.75
CA ASN A 31 25.87 3.72 6.42
C ASN A 31 26.14 4.61 7.64
N SER A 32 25.95 4.10 8.87
CA SER A 32 26.10 4.86 10.12
C SER A 32 25.20 6.13 10.16
N TRP A 33 24.00 6.03 9.63
CA TRP A 33 23.00 7.09 9.65
C TRP A 33 22.09 6.96 10.88
N THR A 34 21.70 8.09 11.47
CA THR A 34 20.80 8.12 12.64
C THR A 34 19.38 8.41 12.21
N ILE A 35 18.48 7.46 12.45
CA ILE A 35 17.05 7.64 12.19
C ILE A 35 16.48 8.55 13.27
N VAL A 36 15.99 9.74 12.88
CA VAL A 36 15.40 10.73 13.78
C VAL A 36 13.88 10.75 13.71
N HIS A 37 13.31 10.32 12.59
CA HIS A 37 11.87 10.25 12.40
C HIS A 37 11.48 9.18 11.38
N THR A 38 10.25 8.68 11.48
CA THR A 38 9.68 7.76 10.50
C THR A 38 8.27 8.19 10.17
N VAL A 39 8.04 8.51 8.91
CA VAL A 39 6.72 8.84 8.38
C VAL A 39 6.10 7.58 7.80
N GLU A 40 4.91 7.23 8.29
CA GLU A 40 4.23 5.98 7.97
C GLU A 40 2.80 6.23 7.51
N ASN A 41 2.38 5.62 6.40
CA ASN A 41 0.98 5.61 6.05
C ASN A 41 0.51 4.28 5.45
N LYS A 42 -0.65 3.81 5.91
CA LYS A 42 -1.31 2.58 5.48
C LYS A 42 -2.45 2.83 4.47
N VAL A 43 -2.37 3.89 3.67
CA VAL A 43 -3.46 4.30 2.77
C VAL A 43 -3.16 3.93 1.31
N SER A 44 -4.23 3.60 0.55
CA SER A 44 -4.12 3.32 -0.88
C SER A 44 -3.52 4.50 -1.65
N GLY A 45 -2.61 4.23 -2.58
CA GLY A 45 -1.92 5.24 -3.39
C GLY A 45 -2.79 6.02 -4.38
N ALA A 46 -4.13 5.99 -4.21
CA ALA A 46 -5.08 6.64 -5.12
C ALA A 46 -5.36 8.12 -4.79
N LYS A 47 -5.01 8.60 -3.59
CA LYS A 47 -5.21 10.00 -3.19
C LYS A 47 -4.15 10.93 -3.76
N LYS A 48 -4.50 12.21 -4.03
CA LYS A 48 -3.55 13.26 -4.40
C LYS A 48 -2.58 13.57 -3.26
N ASN A 49 -1.37 14.10 -3.57
CA ASN A 49 -0.38 14.44 -2.55
C ASN A 49 -0.88 15.50 -1.55
N GLU A 50 -1.71 16.45 -2.00
CA GLU A 50 -2.36 17.45 -1.13
C GLU A 50 -3.30 16.82 -0.09
N GLU A 51 -3.79 15.60 -0.36
CA GLU A 51 -4.63 14.81 0.53
C GLU A 51 -3.84 13.69 1.24
N ARG A 52 -2.54 13.57 0.94
CA ARG A 52 -1.67 12.52 1.46
C ARG A 52 -0.99 13.00 2.72
N GLN A 53 -1.55 12.57 3.83
CA GLN A 53 -1.08 12.98 5.16
C GLN A 53 0.42 12.69 5.37
N GLU A 54 0.93 11.58 4.82
CA GLU A 54 2.35 11.22 4.94
C GLU A 54 3.29 12.19 4.20
N ILE A 55 2.88 12.75 3.08
CA ILE A 55 3.70 13.73 2.35
C ILE A 55 3.66 15.08 3.05
N ILE A 56 2.48 15.47 3.56
CA ILE A 56 2.32 16.69 4.37
C ILE A 56 3.18 16.59 5.62
N GLU A 57 3.07 15.48 6.36
CA GLU A 57 3.86 15.22 7.58
C GLU A 57 5.36 15.25 7.29
N LEU A 58 5.80 14.61 6.19
CA LEU A 58 7.21 14.61 5.79
C LEU A 58 7.73 16.03 5.55
N ILE A 59 7.00 16.82 4.76
CA ILE A 59 7.38 18.18 4.41
C ILE A 59 7.40 19.08 5.67
N ASP A 60 6.37 18.97 6.52
CA ASP A 60 6.28 19.73 7.75
C ASP A 60 7.40 19.36 8.74
N TYR A 61 7.69 18.05 8.85
CA TYR A 61 8.80 17.61 9.70
C TYR A 61 10.15 18.14 9.21
N VAL A 62 10.43 18.05 7.92
CA VAL A 62 11.67 18.55 7.30
C VAL A 62 11.82 20.06 7.45
N LYS A 63 10.72 20.84 7.38
CA LYS A 63 10.76 22.31 7.56
C LYS A 63 11.07 22.73 8.99
N ASN A 64 10.65 21.94 9.97
CA ASN A 64 10.73 22.30 11.38
C ASN A 64 11.88 21.61 12.14
N ASN A 65 12.58 20.68 11.50
CA ASN A 65 13.64 19.89 12.13
C ASN A 65 14.88 19.78 11.24
N GLU A 66 16.01 19.53 11.86
CA GLU A 66 17.26 19.24 11.13
C GLU A 66 17.23 17.82 10.59
N VAL A 67 17.03 17.68 9.27
CA VAL A 67 17.09 16.42 8.54
C VAL A 67 18.08 16.56 7.40
N ASP A 68 19.05 15.65 7.32
CA ASP A 68 20.04 15.65 6.23
C ASP A 68 19.56 14.84 5.04
N LEU A 69 18.78 13.79 5.29
CA LEU A 69 18.43 12.77 4.31
C LEU A 69 17.04 12.18 4.57
N VAL A 70 16.24 12.07 3.53
CA VAL A 70 15.03 11.24 3.53
C VAL A 70 15.36 9.93 2.81
N VAL A 71 15.01 8.80 3.40
CA VAL A 71 15.22 7.46 2.81
C VAL A 71 13.87 6.84 2.49
N ALA A 72 13.71 6.46 1.22
CA ALA A 72 12.54 5.75 0.72
C ALA A 72 12.95 4.52 -0.10
N SER A 73 12.10 3.52 -0.21
CA SER A 73 12.37 2.34 -1.02
C SER A 73 12.45 2.69 -2.50
N GLU A 74 11.48 3.44 -3.00
CA GLU A 74 11.34 3.79 -4.41
C GLU A 74 10.66 5.17 -4.59
N VAL A 75 10.87 5.78 -5.74
CA VAL A 75 10.36 7.12 -6.06
C VAL A 75 8.82 7.21 -6.10
N SER A 76 8.14 6.13 -6.42
CA SER A 76 6.67 6.05 -6.42
C SER A 76 6.03 6.27 -5.04
N ARG A 77 6.83 6.29 -3.97
CA ARG A 77 6.36 6.63 -2.61
C ARG A 77 6.07 8.12 -2.46
N LEU A 78 6.73 8.99 -3.24
CA LEU A 78 6.61 10.45 -3.15
C LEU A 78 5.41 11.04 -3.89
N GLY A 79 4.79 10.31 -4.82
CA GLY A 79 3.66 10.80 -5.59
C GLY A 79 2.85 9.67 -6.22
N ARG A 80 1.60 9.94 -6.58
CA ARG A 80 0.77 9.01 -7.34
C ARG A 80 1.09 9.06 -8.84
N ASP A 81 1.59 10.17 -9.32
CA ASP A 81 2.03 10.39 -10.68
C ASP A 81 3.41 11.06 -10.71
N THR A 82 3.97 11.18 -11.90
CA THR A 82 5.30 11.73 -12.13
C THR A 82 5.42 13.17 -11.65
N LEU A 83 4.41 13.99 -11.92
CA LEU A 83 4.43 15.42 -11.58
C LEU A 83 4.41 15.64 -10.06
N GLU A 84 3.55 14.92 -9.34
CA GLU A 84 3.46 15.01 -7.87
C GLU A 84 4.75 14.54 -7.20
N ALA A 85 5.35 13.44 -7.68
CA ALA A 85 6.60 12.94 -7.14
C ALA A 85 7.76 13.93 -7.36
N LEU A 86 7.88 14.49 -8.57
CA LEU A 86 8.91 15.49 -8.88
C LEU A 86 8.75 16.77 -8.06
N LYS A 87 7.52 17.27 -7.87
CA LYS A 87 7.26 18.42 -6.98
C LYS A 87 7.71 18.15 -5.55
N THR A 88 7.41 16.96 -5.01
CA THR A 88 7.86 16.59 -3.65
C THR A 88 9.39 16.55 -3.56
N ILE A 89 10.08 16.00 -4.58
CA ILE A 89 11.54 16.00 -4.67
C ILE A 89 12.08 17.44 -4.71
N GLU A 90 11.49 18.32 -5.52
CA GLU A 90 11.90 19.72 -5.64
C GLU A 90 11.78 20.44 -4.30
N ILE A 91 10.64 20.32 -3.61
CA ILE A 91 10.44 20.92 -2.27
C ILE A 91 11.54 20.48 -1.27
N LEU A 92 11.84 19.17 -1.22
CA LEU A 92 12.87 18.65 -0.31
C LEU A 92 14.27 19.14 -0.70
N ASN A 93 14.59 19.19 -2.00
CA ASN A 93 15.86 19.72 -2.49
C ASN A 93 16.04 21.22 -2.21
N GLU A 94 14.97 22.02 -2.29
CA GLU A 94 14.97 23.46 -1.92
C GLU A 94 15.35 23.64 -0.45
N HIS A 95 14.87 22.75 0.42
CA HIS A 95 15.26 22.70 1.83
C HIS A 95 16.63 22.07 2.07
N LYS A 96 17.41 21.78 1.01
CA LYS A 96 18.73 21.13 1.08
C LYS A 96 18.72 19.76 1.76
N VAL A 97 17.56 19.11 1.80
CA VAL A 97 17.39 17.75 2.30
C VAL A 97 17.53 16.80 1.14
N ASN A 98 18.50 15.90 1.22
CA ASN A 98 18.77 14.91 0.21
C ASN A 98 17.71 13.78 0.27
N LEU A 99 17.44 13.10 -0.85
CA LEU A 99 16.65 11.88 -0.87
C LEU A 99 17.52 10.72 -1.36
N TYR A 100 17.42 9.61 -0.66
CA TYR A 100 18.04 8.35 -1.05
C TYR A 100 16.96 7.31 -1.36
N PHE A 101 17.01 6.78 -2.57
CA PHE A 101 16.11 5.73 -3.03
C PHE A 101 16.82 4.38 -2.99
N ALA A 102 16.42 3.53 -2.03
CA ALA A 102 17.09 2.27 -1.73
C ALA A 102 17.15 1.30 -2.93
N ASN A 103 16.06 1.21 -3.72
CA ASN A 103 15.99 0.30 -4.87
C ASN A 103 16.95 0.68 -6.01
N TYR A 104 17.39 1.93 -6.05
CA TYR A 104 18.25 2.43 -7.12
C TYR A 104 19.66 2.81 -6.64
N GLY A 105 19.86 2.94 -5.33
CA GLY A 105 21.11 3.44 -4.74
C GLY A 105 21.42 4.89 -5.15
N ILE A 106 20.39 5.73 -5.35
CA ILE A 106 20.53 7.07 -5.95
C ILE A 106 20.19 8.13 -4.90
N GLU A 107 21.04 9.17 -4.83
CA GLU A 107 20.84 10.40 -4.07
C GLU A 107 20.48 11.56 -5.00
N THR A 108 19.49 12.40 -4.60
CA THR A 108 18.99 13.53 -5.41
C THR A 108 19.89 14.75 -5.39
N LEU A 109 20.70 14.91 -4.35
CA LEU A 109 21.69 15.98 -4.23
C LEU A 109 23.11 15.43 -4.30
N LEU A 110 24.02 16.24 -4.83
CA LEU A 110 25.46 16.02 -4.79
C LEU A 110 26.03 16.44 -3.40
N PRO A 111 27.31 16.12 -3.09
CA PRO A 111 27.95 16.49 -1.82
C PRO A 111 27.93 17.99 -1.54
N ASP A 112 27.95 18.82 -2.58
CA ASP A 112 27.89 20.29 -2.49
C ASP A 112 26.46 20.82 -2.33
N LYS A 113 25.46 19.93 -2.12
CA LYS A 113 24.05 20.24 -2.02
C LYS A 113 23.42 20.81 -3.30
N SER A 114 24.10 20.71 -4.44
CA SER A 114 23.48 20.99 -5.75
C SER A 114 22.66 19.78 -6.22
N VAL A 115 21.68 20.04 -7.10
CA VAL A 115 20.83 18.98 -7.65
C VAL A 115 21.65 18.05 -8.54
N ASN A 116 21.57 16.75 -8.30
CA ASN A 116 22.19 15.73 -9.14
C ASN A 116 21.40 15.56 -10.46
N PRO A 117 21.94 16.02 -11.60
CA PRO A 117 21.19 15.97 -12.87
C PRO A 117 20.98 14.55 -13.37
N ILE A 118 21.90 13.64 -13.08
CA ILE A 118 21.80 12.22 -13.49
C ILE A 118 20.71 11.55 -12.67
N ALA A 119 20.67 11.81 -11.35
CA ALA A 119 19.58 11.31 -10.50
C ALA A 119 18.22 11.82 -10.98
N ARG A 120 18.09 13.10 -11.28
CA ARG A 120 16.85 13.69 -11.83
C ARG A 120 16.40 12.97 -13.09
N LEU A 121 17.31 12.72 -14.04
CA LEU A 121 16.99 12.01 -15.28
C LEU A 121 16.51 10.57 -14.99
N ILE A 122 17.27 9.81 -14.21
CA ILE A 122 16.93 8.42 -13.89
C ILE A 122 15.57 8.33 -13.17
N LEU A 123 15.35 9.19 -12.17
CA LEU A 123 14.10 9.21 -11.42
C LEU A 123 12.89 9.57 -12.31
N THR A 124 13.07 10.51 -13.25
CA THR A 124 12.03 10.85 -14.23
C THR A 124 11.68 9.64 -15.10
N ILE A 125 12.68 8.93 -15.61
CA ILE A 125 12.48 7.70 -16.40
C ILE A 125 11.75 6.64 -15.58
N CYS A 126 12.17 6.39 -14.34
CA CYS A 126 11.53 5.41 -13.45
C CYS A 126 10.06 5.75 -13.16
N LEU A 127 9.75 7.03 -12.97
CA LEU A 127 8.38 7.51 -12.77
C LEU A 127 7.53 7.31 -14.02
N GLU A 128 8.04 7.64 -15.21
CA GLU A 128 7.34 7.44 -16.49
C GLU A 128 7.09 5.96 -16.77
N ILE A 129 8.06 5.09 -16.52
CA ILE A 129 7.87 3.63 -16.63
C ILE A 129 6.76 3.17 -15.68
N SER A 130 6.77 3.61 -14.43
CA SER A 130 5.72 3.27 -13.45
C SER A 130 4.33 3.79 -13.85
N ALA A 131 4.26 4.96 -14.47
CA ALA A 131 3.02 5.52 -15.02
C ALA A 131 2.52 4.71 -16.22
N TYR A 132 3.43 4.34 -17.13
CA TYR A 132 3.12 3.48 -18.28
C TYR A 132 2.58 2.12 -17.84
N GLU A 133 3.24 1.45 -16.90
CA GLU A 133 2.77 0.16 -16.37
C GLU A 133 1.36 0.24 -15.79
N ARG A 134 1.07 1.29 -14.99
CA ARG A 134 -0.29 1.53 -14.46
C ARG A 134 -1.33 1.71 -15.56
N ASN A 135 -0.99 2.46 -16.61
CA ASN A 135 -1.88 2.68 -17.76
C ASN A 135 -2.11 1.39 -18.54
N LEU A 136 -1.06 0.60 -18.73
CA LEU A 136 -1.16 -0.72 -19.38
C LEU A 136 -2.06 -1.68 -18.60
N LEU A 137 -1.95 -1.71 -17.28
CA LEU A 137 -2.83 -2.49 -16.42
C LEU A 137 -4.30 -2.05 -16.54
N LYS A 138 -4.56 -0.73 -16.50
CA LYS A 138 -5.90 -0.17 -16.69
C LYS A 138 -6.47 -0.55 -18.07
N PHE A 139 -5.67 -0.45 -19.11
CA PHE A 139 -6.07 -0.85 -20.46
C PHE A 139 -6.43 -2.33 -20.52
N ARG A 140 -5.58 -3.22 -19.99
CA ARG A 140 -5.86 -4.67 -19.96
C ARG A 140 -7.14 -4.98 -19.17
N MET A 141 -7.35 -4.28 -18.03
CA MET A 141 -8.58 -4.44 -17.25
C MET A 141 -9.82 -3.99 -18.03
N SER A 142 -9.77 -2.86 -18.74
CA SER A 142 -10.87 -2.35 -19.54
C SER A 142 -11.21 -3.28 -20.70
N GLU A 143 -10.19 -3.79 -21.41
CA GLU A 143 -10.39 -4.77 -22.49
C GLU A 143 -10.92 -6.11 -21.94
N GLY A 144 -10.41 -6.58 -20.82
CA GLY A 144 -10.95 -7.76 -20.14
C GLY A 144 -12.42 -7.61 -19.77
N TYR A 145 -12.81 -6.45 -19.24
CA TYR A 145 -14.20 -6.15 -18.92
C TYR A 145 -15.10 -6.05 -20.17
N ARG A 146 -14.60 -5.40 -21.24
CA ARG A 146 -15.30 -5.32 -22.52
C ARG A 146 -15.56 -6.73 -23.09
N ASN A 147 -14.55 -7.59 -23.11
CA ASN A 147 -14.66 -8.97 -23.55
C ASN A 147 -15.65 -9.78 -22.70
N TYR A 148 -15.67 -9.54 -21.38
CA TYR A 148 -16.65 -10.13 -20.48
C TYR A 148 -18.09 -9.71 -20.87
N LEU A 149 -18.32 -8.41 -21.11
CA LEU A 149 -19.64 -7.92 -21.52
C LEU A 149 -20.14 -8.55 -22.81
N LEU A 150 -19.25 -8.69 -23.82
CA LEU A 150 -19.58 -9.38 -25.09
C LEU A 150 -19.96 -10.84 -24.86
N ARG A 151 -19.19 -11.57 -24.05
CA ARG A 151 -19.50 -12.95 -23.69
C ARG A 151 -20.79 -13.09 -22.90
N ARG A 152 -21.10 -12.13 -22.03
CA ARG A 152 -22.32 -12.12 -21.24
C ARG A 152 -23.57 -11.92 -22.09
N GLN A 153 -23.49 -11.21 -23.22
CA GLN A 153 -24.59 -11.10 -24.17
C GLN A 153 -25.00 -12.46 -24.74
N SER A 154 -24.03 -13.34 -24.99
CA SER A 154 -24.28 -14.72 -25.48
C SER A 154 -24.53 -15.70 -24.34
N ASN A 155 -24.10 -15.42 -23.15
CA ASN A 155 -24.28 -16.27 -21.94
C ASN A 155 -24.63 -15.42 -20.72
N PRO A 156 -25.91 -15.11 -20.46
CA PRO A 156 -26.36 -14.27 -19.33
C PRO A 156 -25.99 -14.80 -17.93
N GLU A 157 -25.76 -16.11 -17.80
CA GLU A 157 -25.33 -16.75 -16.54
C GLU A 157 -23.87 -16.45 -16.18
N LEU A 158 -23.10 -15.88 -17.12
CA LEU A 158 -21.69 -15.54 -16.89
C LEU A 158 -21.57 -14.44 -15.84
N ARG A 159 -20.86 -14.73 -14.74
CA ARG A 159 -20.63 -13.79 -13.64
C ARG A 159 -19.23 -13.22 -13.69
N LEU A 160 -19.09 -11.92 -13.36
CA LEU A 160 -17.80 -11.26 -13.16
C LEU A 160 -17.25 -11.62 -11.77
N GLY A 161 -15.92 -11.87 -11.71
CA GLY A 161 -15.23 -12.14 -10.48
C GLY A 161 -15.18 -13.60 -10.07
N ARG A 162 -14.75 -13.86 -8.84
CA ARG A 162 -14.67 -15.21 -8.29
C ARG A 162 -16.08 -15.79 -8.21
N GLN A 163 -16.30 -16.93 -8.86
CA GLN A 163 -17.56 -17.67 -8.66
C GLN A 163 -17.67 -17.97 -7.17
N GLY A 164 -18.72 -17.42 -6.53
CA GLY A 164 -18.99 -17.72 -5.14
C GLY A 164 -19.17 -19.23 -4.99
N TYR A 165 -18.30 -19.85 -4.22
CA TYR A 165 -18.54 -21.22 -3.79
C TYR A 165 -19.79 -21.19 -2.90
N LYS A 166 -20.93 -21.56 -3.48
CA LYS A 166 -22.12 -21.79 -2.67
C LYS A 166 -21.92 -23.16 -2.02
N LYS A 167 -21.50 -23.14 -0.76
CA LYS A 167 -21.60 -24.34 0.06
C LYS A 167 -23.08 -24.76 0.09
N ASP A 168 -23.36 -26.02 -0.14
CA ASP A 168 -24.65 -26.61 0.09
C ASP A 168 -24.96 -26.65 1.61
N GLU A 169 -26.20 -26.90 1.94
CA GLU A 169 -26.65 -26.96 3.33
C GLU A 169 -25.89 -28.01 4.14
N GLU A 170 -25.62 -29.17 3.54
CA GLU A 170 -24.93 -30.28 4.20
C GLU A 170 -23.49 -29.89 4.57
N SER A 171 -22.78 -29.23 3.64
CA SER A 171 -21.44 -28.68 3.91
C SER A 171 -21.46 -27.64 5.02
N TYR A 172 -22.46 -26.73 5.05
CA TYR A 172 -22.61 -25.77 6.15
C TYR A 172 -22.88 -26.47 7.49
N ARG A 173 -23.75 -27.46 7.54
CA ARG A 173 -24.05 -28.23 8.75
C ARG A 173 -22.83 -28.98 9.27
N LYS A 174 -22.00 -29.52 8.39
CA LYS A 174 -20.77 -30.24 8.72
C LYS A 174 -19.68 -29.30 9.23
N ASP A 175 -19.40 -28.24 8.48
CA ASP A 175 -18.27 -27.33 8.79
C ASP A 175 -18.52 -26.46 10.02
N TYR A 176 -19.80 -26.16 10.31
CA TYR A 176 -20.20 -25.29 11.43
C TYR A 176 -21.09 -26.00 12.46
N ALA A 177 -20.89 -27.32 12.61
CA ALA A 177 -21.68 -28.13 13.53
C ALA A 177 -21.59 -27.61 15.00
N HIS A 178 -20.43 -27.13 15.41
CA HIS A 178 -20.21 -26.58 16.74
C HIS A 178 -21.00 -25.29 16.95
N GLU A 179 -20.90 -24.32 16.02
CA GLU A 179 -21.62 -23.05 16.06
C GLU A 179 -23.13 -23.27 16.03
N LEU A 180 -23.62 -24.19 15.19
CA LEU A 180 -25.01 -24.54 15.14
C LEU A 180 -25.51 -25.13 16.47
N SER A 181 -24.70 -25.96 17.15
CA SER A 181 -25.04 -26.50 18.47
C SER A 181 -25.16 -25.41 19.53
N LEU A 182 -24.27 -24.41 19.51
CA LEU A 182 -24.30 -23.27 20.42
C LEU A 182 -25.52 -22.37 20.17
N LEU A 183 -25.84 -22.13 18.90
CA LEU A 183 -27.01 -21.35 18.53
C LEU A 183 -28.32 -22.06 18.91
N ARG A 184 -28.41 -23.41 18.77
CA ARG A 184 -29.55 -24.22 19.24
C ARG A 184 -29.75 -24.15 20.75
N LYS A 185 -28.67 -23.99 21.51
CA LYS A 185 -28.71 -23.79 22.97
C LYS A 185 -29.13 -22.36 23.35
N GLY A 186 -29.48 -21.50 22.41
CA GLY A 186 -29.95 -20.13 22.65
C GLY A 186 -28.83 -19.11 22.91
N ILE A 187 -27.55 -19.47 22.67
CA ILE A 187 -26.44 -18.55 22.84
C ILE A 187 -26.48 -17.49 21.73
N SER A 188 -26.36 -16.21 22.13
CA SER A 188 -26.41 -15.11 21.18
C SER A 188 -25.29 -15.17 20.13
N MET A 189 -25.54 -14.77 18.88
CA MET A 189 -24.53 -14.76 17.81
C MET A 189 -23.23 -14.02 18.19
N ARG A 190 -23.34 -12.93 18.97
CA ARG A 190 -22.14 -12.21 19.47
C ARG A 190 -21.30 -13.06 20.43
N ASN A 191 -21.95 -13.84 21.28
CA ASN A 191 -21.26 -14.74 22.20
C ASN A 191 -20.67 -15.95 21.45
N VAL A 192 -21.40 -16.51 20.48
CA VAL A 192 -20.85 -17.57 19.60
C VAL A 192 -19.63 -17.05 18.84
N GLN A 193 -19.66 -15.83 18.29
CA GLN A 193 -18.50 -15.21 17.66
C GLN A 193 -17.28 -15.14 18.60
N LYS A 194 -17.50 -14.72 19.86
CA LYS A 194 -16.42 -14.64 20.86
C LYS A 194 -15.82 -16.02 21.19
N LEU A 195 -16.64 -17.06 21.20
CA LEU A 195 -16.25 -18.43 21.56
C LEU A 195 -15.57 -19.16 20.40
N THR A 196 -16.03 -18.94 19.16
CA THR A 196 -15.60 -19.73 17.99
C THR A 196 -14.72 -18.95 17.02
N GLY A 197 -14.67 -17.60 17.12
CA GLY A 197 -14.01 -16.74 16.15
C GLY A 197 -14.77 -16.57 14.81
N THR A 198 -15.90 -17.25 14.65
CA THR A 198 -16.67 -17.22 13.40
C THR A 198 -17.35 -15.88 13.20
N SER A 199 -17.24 -15.27 12.00
CA SER A 199 -17.79 -13.94 11.73
C SER A 199 -19.32 -13.89 11.89
N LEU A 200 -19.87 -12.73 12.35
CA LEU A 200 -21.31 -12.54 12.46
C LEU A 200 -22.07 -12.78 11.15
N GLY A 201 -21.46 -12.37 10.01
CA GLY A 201 -22.05 -12.60 8.68
C GLY A 201 -22.16 -14.09 8.33
N THR A 202 -21.18 -14.90 8.76
CA THR A 202 -21.25 -16.37 8.62
C THR A 202 -22.28 -16.95 9.56
N LEU A 203 -22.30 -16.52 10.82
CA LEU A 203 -23.29 -16.97 11.82
C LEU A 203 -24.73 -16.65 11.40
N GLN A 204 -24.95 -15.50 10.78
CA GLN A 204 -26.27 -15.13 10.24
C GLN A 204 -26.69 -16.04 9.07
N LYS A 205 -25.76 -16.44 8.21
CA LYS A 205 -26.02 -17.37 7.11
C LYS A 205 -26.36 -18.78 7.62
N ILE A 206 -25.57 -19.30 8.57
CA ILE A 206 -25.82 -20.66 9.08
C ILE A 206 -27.03 -20.76 9.99
N LYS A 207 -27.48 -19.63 10.59
CA LYS A 207 -28.69 -19.58 11.41
C LYS A 207 -29.93 -20.05 10.66
N GLN A 208 -29.99 -19.90 9.33
CA GLN A 208 -31.11 -20.41 8.51
C GLN A 208 -31.17 -21.95 8.44
N TYR A 209 -30.12 -22.66 8.89
CA TYR A 209 -30.01 -24.11 8.90
C TYR A 209 -30.19 -24.70 10.31
N LEU A 210 -30.67 -23.92 11.29
CA LEU A 210 -31.07 -24.37 12.62
C LEU A 210 -32.34 -25.22 12.54
#